data_d4a48c1aef4148a4c82f27944e983673
#
_entry.id   d4a48c1aef4148a4c82f27944e983673
#
_cell.length_a   1.000
_cell.length_b   1.000
_cell.length_c   1.000
_cell.angle_alpha   90.00
_cell.angle_beta   90.00
_cell.angle_gamma   90.00
#
_symmetry.space_group_name_H-M   'P 1'
#
loop_
_entity.id
_entity.type
_entity.pdbx_description
1 polymer ?
#
loop_
_entity_poly.entity_id
_entity_poly.type
_entity_poly.pdbx_seq_one_letter_code
_entity_poly.pdbx_strand_id
1 'polypeptide(L)'
;MRHSDIYLWLRCVKLLPEEGKNMFFSDDYFNREVICNFEVSEMMKRAWAAQIEVLQIVIDVCKKHNLQYFADWGTLLGAVRHNGFIPWDDDIDICFKRDDYNKLISILKDELPKGFAIMGMFADTEEMRLAAEVTHLRVVADDSWNFNDYMRYFHGFPYQRVGIDIFPIDYIPNNTSEAELQKEIVKQGLFVLGQWDNLKKKGELDECLRRYLDMCNIYPQGEKDIKNWLWKLVDRICSLYSYADGDYMVNYPACILEHEYKMKKEWYDDAIEMPFENITIAVPIGYDGVLKAQFGDYMTPVQGTADHAYPFYKDMQRELVIRIKKSGFDGSVDEFCRAVAEGKIQIR
;
A
#
# COMPACT_ATOMS: atom_id res chain seq x y z
N MET A 1 -7.61 18.73 32.49
CA MET A 1 -6.99 19.15 31.21
C MET A 1 -6.26 20.47 31.44
N ARG A 2 -4.96 20.51 31.32
CA ARG A 2 -4.17 21.73 31.55
C ARG A 2 -4.17 22.56 30.26
N HIS A 3 -4.12 23.87 30.38
CA HIS A 3 -4.11 24.84 29.24
C HIS A 3 -3.01 24.57 28.19
N SER A 4 -1.96 23.81 28.57
CA SER A 4 -0.90 23.33 27.67
C SER A 4 -1.37 22.31 26.64
N ASP A 5 -2.38 21.49 26.96
CA ASP A 5 -2.84 20.40 26.10
C ASP A 5 -3.72 20.92 24.94
N ILE A 6 -4.40 22.05 25.16
CA ILE A 6 -5.22 22.73 24.14
C ILE A 6 -4.33 23.43 23.11
N TYR A 7 -3.16 23.95 23.49
CA TYR A 7 -2.21 24.59 22.58
C TYR A 7 -1.47 23.58 21.67
N LEU A 8 -1.24 22.35 22.16
CA LEU A 8 -0.72 21.28 21.29
C LEU A 8 -1.79 20.80 20.30
N TRP A 9 -3.05 20.71 20.75
CA TRP A 9 -4.16 20.27 19.88
C TRP A 9 -4.48 21.29 18.77
N LEU A 10 -4.39 22.59 19.04
CA LEU A 10 -4.58 23.67 18.04
C LEU A 10 -3.43 23.79 17.02
N ARG A 11 -2.25 23.21 17.29
CA ARG A 11 -1.16 23.12 16.30
C ARG A 11 -1.35 21.95 15.32
N CYS A 12 -2.19 20.98 15.62
CA CYS A 12 -2.51 19.83 14.75
C CYS A 12 -3.73 20.05 13.86
N VAL A 13 -4.46 21.15 13.98
CA VAL A 13 -5.48 21.53 12.98
C VAL A 13 -4.75 22.17 11.80
N LYS A 14 -4.14 21.35 10.96
CA LYS A 14 -3.57 21.79 9.69
C LYS A 14 -4.69 22.17 8.74
N LEU A 15 -4.59 23.36 8.21
CA LEU A 15 -5.22 23.78 6.96
C LEU A 15 -4.96 22.68 5.92
N LEU A 16 -6.02 22.24 5.23
CA LEU A 16 -5.90 21.39 4.05
C LEU A 16 -4.85 21.99 3.11
N PRO A 17 -3.95 21.20 2.52
CA PRO A 17 -3.01 21.73 1.54
C PRO A 17 -3.80 22.47 0.45
N GLU A 18 -3.42 23.71 0.14
CA GLU A 18 -3.89 24.36 -1.08
C GLU A 18 -3.55 23.45 -2.26
N GLU A 19 -4.45 23.31 -3.25
CA GLU A 19 -4.20 22.47 -4.42
C GLU A 19 -2.78 22.69 -4.97
N GLY A 20 -1.98 21.61 -5.02
CA GLY A 20 -0.61 21.61 -5.54
C GLY A 20 0.50 21.90 -4.53
N LYS A 21 0.22 22.03 -3.23
CA LYS A 21 1.25 22.13 -2.18
C LYS A 21 1.37 20.79 -1.44
N ASN A 22 2.61 20.35 -1.25
CA ASN A 22 2.94 19.19 -0.43
C ASN A 22 2.74 19.48 1.08
N MET A 23 2.70 18.42 1.88
CA MET A 23 2.58 18.50 3.33
C MET A 23 3.80 19.15 3.97
N PHE A 24 3.61 19.72 5.16
CA PHE A 24 4.73 20.27 5.91
C PHE A 24 5.43 19.18 6.74
N PHE A 25 6.73 19.09 6.56
CA PHE A 25 7.66 18.38 7.44
C PHE A 25 8.69 19.37 7.96
N SER A 26 9.08 19.28 9.23
CA SER A 26 10.17 20.08 9.77
C SER A 26 11.50 19.62 9.16
N ASP A 27 12.48 20.54 9.04
CA ASP A 27 13.81 20.17 8.54
C ASP A 27 14.46 19.06 9.37
N ASP A 28 14.21 19.02 10.68
CA ASP A 28 14.71 18.00 11.60
C ASP A 28 14.11 16.62 11.36
N TYR A 29 12.94 16.52 10.72
CA TYR A 29 12.32 15.23 10.38
C TYR A 29 13.22 14.36 9.52
N PHE A 30 13.96 14.98 8.59
CA PHE A 30 14.82 14.27 7.65
C PHE A 30 16.19 13.89 8.23
N ASN A 31 16.47 14.27 9.47
CA ASN A 31 17.74 13.89 10.09
C ASN A 31 17.81 12.37 10.31
N ARG A 32 18.99 11.82 10.06
CA ARG A 32 19.30 10.43 10.40
C ARG A 32 19.11 10.21 11.90
N GLU A 33 18.49 9.10 12.27
CA GLU A 33 18.29 8.73 13.66
C GLU A 33 18.46 7.23 13.90
N VAL A 34 18.62 6.84 15.17
CA VAL A 34 18.68 5.42 15.57
C VAL A 34 17.48 5.11 16.45
N ILE A 35 16.61 4.22 15.98
CA ILE A 35 15.39 3.78 16.67
C ILE A 35 15.49 2.27 16.86
N CYS A 36 15.30 1.76 18.08
CA CYS A 36 15.40 0.31 18.39
C CYS A 36 16.70 -0.33 17.88
N ASN A 37 17.84 0.36 18.01
CA ASN A 37 19.16 -0.05 17.49
C ASN A 37 19.23 -0.18 15.95
N PHE A 38 18.29 0.35 15.21
CA PHE A 38 18.27 0.40 13.76
C PHE A 38 18.48 1.84 13.27
N GLU A 39 19.42 2.02 12.33
CA GLU A 39 19.69 3.33 11.74
C GLU A 39 18.70 3.63 10.61
N VAL A 40 17.88 4.64 10.81
CA VAL A 40 16.99 5.19 9.78
C VAL A 40 17.72 6.33 9.05
N SER A 41 17.99 6.13 7.78
CA SER A 41 18.70 7.10 6.94
C SER A 41 17.85 8.30 6.55
N GLU A 42 18.49 9.42 6.15
CA GLU A 42 17.81 10.58 5.56
C GLU A 42 16.96 10.17 4.34
N MET A 43 17.49 9.30 3.48
CA MET A 43 16.76 8.80 2.29
C MET A 43 15.51 8.01 2.67
N MET A 44 15.56 7.19 3.72
CA MET A 44 14.38 6.49 4.22
C MET A 44 13.32 7.45 4.74
N LYS A 45 13.72 8.48 5.51
CA LYS A 45 12.80 9.53 5.95
C LYS A 45 12.13 10.26 4.79
N ARG A 46 12.85 10.47 3.68
CA ARG A 46 12.27 11.03 2.45
C ARG A 46 11.31 10.06 1.77
N ALA A 47 11.60 8.76 1.78
CA ALA A 47 10.69 7.72 1.28
C ALA A 47 9.38 7.70 2.08
N TRP A 48 9.48 7.73 3.40
CA TRP A 48 8.31 7.79 4.29
C TRP A 48 7.47 9.05 4.05
N ALA A 49 8.10 10.23 3.98
CA ALA A 49 7.41 11.49 3.67
C ALA A 49 6.70 11.43 2.32
N ALA A 50 7.35 10.88 1.30
CA ALA A 50 6.80 10.74 -0.04
C ALA A 50 5.56 9.82 -0.08
N GLN A 51 5.57 8.72 0.67
CA GLN A 51 4.43 7.82 0.77
C GLN A 51 3.27 8.45 1.57
N ILE A 52 3.56 9.24 2.61
CA ILE A 52 2.55 9.98 3.36
C ILE A 52 1.83 10.99 2.46
N GLU A 53 2.50 11.61 1.47
CA GLU A 53 1.83 12.46 0.47
C GLU A 53 0.79 11.67 -0.34
N VAL A 54 1.15 10.45 -0.78
CA VAL A 54 0.20 9.59 -1.50
C VAL A 54 -0.94 9.13 -0.60
N LEU A 55 -0.63 8.72 0.63
CA LEU A 55 -1.63 8.34 1.63
C LEU A 55 -2.62 9.47 1.89
N GLN A 56 -2.16 10.71 2.03
CA GLN A 56 -3.04 11.86 2.29
C GLN A 56 -4.05 12.08 1.16
N ILE A 57 -3.65 11.89 -0.11
CA ILE A 57 -4.57 11.96 -1.27
C ILE A 57 -5.69 10.92 -1.11
N VAL A 58 -5.34 9.69 -0.76
CA VAL A 58 -6.33 8.62 -0.57
C VAL A 58 -7.23 8.91 0.64
N ILE A 59 -6.67 9.41 1.74
CA ILE A 59 -7.44 9.84 2.92
C ILE A 59 -8.46 10.94 2.55
N ASP A 60 -8.05 11.92 1.75
CA ASP A 60 -8.93 13.02 1.33
C ASP A 60 -10.07 12.52 0.44
N VAL A 61 -9.80 11.58 -0.47
CA VAL A 61 -10.84 10.88 -1.24
C VAL A 61 -11.79 10.13 -0.31
N CYS A 62 -11.27 9.38 0.67
CA CYS A 62 -12.08 8.66 1.65
C CYS A 62 -13.00 9.61 2.44
N LYS A 63 -12.47 10.71 2.94
CA LYS A 63 -13.26 11.74 3.66
C LYS A 63 -14.35 12.34 2.78
N LYS A 64 -14.03 12.70 1.54
CA LYS A 64 -14.96 13.28 0.58
C LYS A 64 -16.16 12.36 0.28
N HIS A 65 -15.90 11.06 0.20
CA HIS A 65 -16.88 10.05 -0.19
C HIS A 65 -17.41 9.19 0.97
N ASN A 66 -17.04 9.56 2.21
CA ASN A 66 -17.42 8.83 3.43
C ASN A 66 -17.10 7.34 3.34
N LEU A 67 -15.85 7.02 2.95
CA LEU A 67 -15.30 5.68 2.92
C LEU A 67 -14.47 5.44 4.17
N GLN A 68 -14.58 4.26 4.78
CA GLN A 68 -13.79 3.88 5.93
C GLN A 68 -12.62 3.01 5.49
N TYR A 69 -11.40 3.52 5.67
CA TYR A 69 -10.16 2.78 5.55
C TYR A 69 -9.59 2.45 6.93
N PHE A 70 -8.66 1.51 6.97
CA PHE A 70 -7.90 1.16 8.17
C PHE A 70 -6.43 0.95 7.79
N ALA A 71 -5.52 1.37 8.66
CA ALA A 71 -4.12 0.93 8.58
C ALA A 71 -4.07 -0.59 8.72
N ASP A 72 -3.17 -1.24 7.98
CA ASP A 72 -3.01 -2.69 8.02
C ASP A 72 -1.54 -3.09 8.16
N TRP A 73 -1.25 -4.34 8.44
CA TRP A 73 0.09 -4.92 8.53
C TRP A 73 1.12 -4.06 9.26
N GLY A 74 2.27 -3.78 8.62
CA GLY A 74 3.36 -2.96 9.14
C GLY A 74 2.92 -1.55 9.51
N THR A 75 2.04 -0.95 8.74
CA THR A 75 1.49 0.38 9.01
C THR A 75 0.65 0.42 10.27
N LEU A 76 -0.23 -0.57 10.49
CA LEU A 76 -1.01 -0.69 11.72
C LEU A 76 -0.08 -0.91 12.94
N LEU A 77 0.85 -1.84 12.81
CA LEU A 77 1.82 -2.12 13.87
C LEU A 77 2.69 -0.90 14.19
N GLY A 78 3.10 -0.16 13.17
CA GLY A 78 3.84 1.08 13.29
C GLY A 78 3.06 2.17 14.04
N ALA A 79 1.80 2.40 13.66
CA ALA A 79 0.92 3.35 14.35
C ALA A 79 0.78 3.03 15.85
N VAL A 80 0.54 1.76 16.18
CA VAL A 80 0.31 1.32 17.57
C VAL A 80 1.57 1.34 18.42
N ARG A 81 2.72 0.94 17.88
CA ARG A 81 3.95 0.71 18.64
C ARG A 81 4.96 1.85 18.55
N HIS A 82 5.00 2.55 17.42
CA HIS A 82 6.02 3.55 17.11
C HIS A 82 5.44 4.97 16.90
N ASN A 83 4.13 5.14 16.79
CA ASN A 83 3.45 6.37 16.35
C ASN A 83 3.94 6.84 14.97
N GLY A 84 4.32 5.91 14.11
CA GLY A 84 4.90 6.13 12.79
C GLY A 84 5.33 4.81 12.17
N PHE A 85 6.26 4.86 11.24
CA PHE A 85 6.81 3.66 10.62
C PHE A 85 7.57 2.78 11.63
N ILE A 86 7.57 1.49 11.39
CA ILE A 86 8.54 0.58 12.00
C ILE A 86 9.92 0.95 11.43
N PRO A 87 11.00 1.07 12.25
CA PRO A 87 12.28 1.60 11.78
C PRO A 87 12.91 0.89 10.58
N TRP A 88 12.60 -0.39 10.39
CA TRP A 88 13.07 -1.24 9.29
C TRP A 88 11.99 -1.57 8.27
N ASP A 89 10.95 -0.74 8.21
CA ASP A 89 9.84 -0.85 7.27
C ASP A 89 9.86 0.30 6.27
N ASP A 90 9.41 0.05 5.04
CA ASP A 90 9.56 1.01 3.95
C ASP A 90 8.31 1.17 3.07
N ASP A 91 7.15 0.67 3.50
CA ASP A 91 5.88 0.77 2.78
C ASP A 91 4.70 1.21 3.67
N ILE A 92 3.60 1.55 3.02
CA ILE A 92 2.33 1.86 3.67
C ILE A 92 1.25 0.96 3.12
N ASP A 93 0.63 0.22 4.04
CA ASP A 93 -0.49 -0.67 3.79
C ASP A 93 -1.76 -0.14 4.45
N ILE A 94 -2.83 -0.05 3.68
CA ILE A 94 -4.17 0.21 4.21
C ILE A 94 -5.16 -0.82 3.68
N CYS A 95 -6.19 -1.10 4.45
CA CYS A 95 -7.25 -2.00 4.01
C CYS A 95 -8.65 -1.37 4.11
N PHE A 96 -9.57 -1.98 3.39
CA PHE A 96 -10.98 -1.60 3.35
C PHE A 96 -11.85 -2.85 3.46
N LYS A 97 -12.99 -2.74 4.13
CA LYS A 97 -14.06 -3.71 3.93
C LYS A 97 -14.49 -3.70 2.46
N ARG A 98 -14.88 -4.86 1.93
CA ARG A 98 -15.14 -5.05 0.49
C ARG A 98 -16.08 -3.99 -0.13
N ASP A 99 -17.12 -3.60 0.55
CA ASP A 99 -18.07 -2.60 0.00
C ASP A 99 -17.42 -1.24 -0.22
N ASP A 100 -16.61 -0.78 0.74
CA ASP A 100 -15.90 0.50 0.61
C ASP A 100 -14.72 0.40 -0.37
N TYR A 101 -14.04 -0.78 -0.45
CA TYR A 101 -13.04 -1.06 -1.46
C TYR A 101 -13.61 -0.95 -2.89
N ASN A 102 -14.76 -1.57 -3.13
CA ASN A 102 -15.42 -1.52 -4.44
C ASN A 102 -15.87 -0.09 -4.81
N LYS A 103 -16.38 0.68 -3.83
CA LYS A 103 -16.71 2.09 -4.05
C LYS A 103 -15.45 2.89 -4.37
N LEU A 104 -14.36 2.70 -3.60
CA LEU A 104 -13.08 3.37 -3.85
C LEU A 104 -12.60 3.14 -5.29
N ILE A 105 -12.54 1.89 -5.74
CA ILE A 105 -12.15 1.54 -7.13
C ILE A 105 -12.99 2.29 -8.15
N SER A 106 -14.30 2.40 -7.91
CA SER A 106 -15.22 3.02 -8.87
C SER A 106 -15.04 4.53 -9.03
N ILE A 107 -14.51 5.21 -8.01
CA ILE A 107 -14.38 6.67 -7.98
C ILE A 107 -12.93 7.15 -8.09
N LEU A 108 -11.97 6.34 -7.65
CA LEU A 108 -10.58 6.76 -7.45
C LEU A 108 -9.96 7.32 -8.72
N LYS A 109 -10.30 6.75 -9.87
CA LYS A 109 -9.81 7.19 -11.16
C LYS A 109 -10.16 8.66 -11.49
N ASP A 110 -11.36 9.08 -11.11
CA ASP A 110 -11.86 10.43 -11.36
C ASP A 110 -11.45 11.43 -10.25
N GLU A 111 -11.02 10.91 -9.10
CA GLU A 111 -10.66 11.69 -7.92
C GLU A 111 -9.15 11.91 -7.77
N LEU A 112 -8.33 11.07 -8.38
CA LEU A 112 -6.87 11.22 -8.29
C LEU A 112 -6.43 12.51 -8.99
N PRO A 113 -5.60 13.34 -8.34
CA PRO A 113 -5.04 14.51 -8.98
C PRO A 113 -4.07 14.11 -10.11
N LYS A 114 -3.81 15.06 -11.03
CA LYS A 114 -2.82 14.86 -12.09
C LYS A 114 -1.45 14.50 -11.47
N GLY A 115 -0.80 13.51 -12.05
CA GLY A 115 0.49 13.00 -11.55
C GLY A 115 0.36 11.75 -10.69
N PHE A 116 -0.88 11.25 -10.51
CA PHE A 116 -1.14 10.01 -9.77
C PHE A 116 -1.98 9.04 -10.59
N ALA A 117 -1.74 7.76 -10.40
CA ALA A 117 -2.42 6.70 -11.12
C ALA A 117 -2.70 5.49 -10.23
N ILE A 118 -3.64 4.67 -10.70
CA ILE A 118 -3.91 3.34 -10.18
C ILE A 118 -2.93 2.36 -10.84
N MET A 119 -2.31 1.49 -10.04
CA MET A 119 -1.52 0.35 -10.47
C MET A 119 -2.17 -0.95 -9.99
N GLY A 120 -2.00 -2.04 -10.76
CA GLY A 120 -2.60 -3.35 -10.48
C GLY A 120 -3.75 -3.69 -11.43
N MET A 121 -4.54 -4.70 -11.10
CA MET A 121 -5.58 -5.26 -11.99
C MET A 121 -6.67 -4.26 -12.43
N PHE A 122 -6.83 -3.16 -11.73
CA PHE A 122 -7.82 -2.11 -12.04
C PHE A 122 -7.24 -0.94 -12.84
N ALA A 123 -5.94 -0.95 -13.15
CA ALA A 123 -5.30 0.08 -13.94
C ALA A 123 -5.79 0.10 -15.39
N ASP A 124 -5.79 1.30 -16.00
CA ASP A 124 -6.29 1.49 -17.38
C ASP A 124 -5.33 0.94 -18.42
N THR A 125 -4.03 1.14 -18.21
CA THR A 125 -3.00 0.74 -19.17
C THR A 125 -2.45 -0.66 -18.85
N GLU A 126 -2.08 -1.38 -19.90
CA GLU A 126 -1.41 -2.69 -19.74
C GLU A 126 -0.11 -2.56 -18.96
N GLU A 127 0.66 -1.49 -19.19
CA GLU A 127 1.89 -1.22 -18.46
C GLU A 127 1.66 -1.14 -16.95
N MET A 128 0.66 -0.36 -16.49
CA MET A 128 0.32 -0.23 -15.06
C MET A 128 -0.29 -1.50 -14.46
N ARG A 129 -0.92 -2.36 -15.31
CA ARG A 129 -1.38 -3.69 -14.88
C ARG A 129 -0.23 -4.67 -14.70
N LEU A 130 0.75 -4.66 -15.61
CA LEU A 130 1.88 -5.58 -15.59
C LEU A 130 2.96 -5.17 -14.61
N ALA A 131 3.10 -3.87 -14.34
CA ALA A 131 4.08 -3.35 -13.39
C ALA A 131 3.80 -3.78 -11.93
N ALA A 132 2.57 -4.19 -11.64
CA ALA A 132 2.16 -4.73 -10.36
C ALA A 132 1.57 -6.13 -10.57
N GLU A 133 2.35 -7.17 -10.43
CA GLU A 133 1.86 -8.55 -10.32
C GLU A 133 1.17 -8.80 -8.96
N VAL A 134 0.28 -7.88 -8.56
CA VAL A 134 -0.28 -7.84 -7.21
C VAL A 134 -1.78 -8.11 -7.20
N THR A 135 -2.22 -8.72 -6.13
CA THR A 135 -3.61 -9.11 -5.84
C THR A 135 -4.45 -7.96 -5.28
N HIS A 136 -3.93 -6.74 -5.29
CA HIS A 136 -4.52 -5.58 -4.63
C HIS A 136 -4.38 -4.32 -5.50
N LEU A 137 -4.93 -3.23 -5.02
CA LEU A 137 -4.85 -1.91 -5.63
C LEU A 137 -3.62 -1.18 -5.08
N ARG A 138 -2.91 -0.45 -5.94
CA ARG A 138 -1.91 0.54 -5.52
C ARG A 138 -2.28 1.91 -6.06
N VAL A 139 -2.02 2.95 -5.28
CA VAL A 139 -2.00 4.34 -5.76
C VAL A 139 -0.56 4.81 -5.78
N VAL A 140 -0.12 5.27 -6.92
CA VAL A 140 1.29 5.64 -7.16
C VAL A 140 1.40 7.01 -7.83
N ALA A 141 2.53 7.69 -7.63
CA ALA A 141 2.93 8.77 -8.52
C ALA A 141 3.21 8.21 -9.93
N ASP A 142 2.62 8.80 -10.96
CA ASP A 142 2.78 8.35 -12.34
C ASP A 142 4.02 8.96 -13.03
N ASP A 143 4.27 8.54 -14.28
CA ASP A 143 5.43 8.98 -15.05
C ASP A 143 5.26 10.37 -15.73
N SER A 144 4.17 11.09 -15.46
CA SER A 144 3.91 12.43 -16.03
C SER A 144 4.71 13.54 -15.34
N TRP A 145 5.29 13.27 -14.19
CA TRP A 145 6.11 14.21 -13.45
C TRP A 145 7.42 14.51 -14.17
N ASN A 146 7.80 15.79 -14.28
CA ASN A 146 9.20 16.09 -14.52
C ASN A 146 10.01 15.88 -13.22
N PHE A 147 11.28 15.54 -13.35
CA PHE A 147 12.11 15.12 -12.22
C PHE A 147 12.22 16.18 -11.12
N ASN A 148 12.35 17.46 -11.50
CA ASN A 148 12.51 18.51 -10.49
C ASN A 148 11.22 18.78 -9.71
N ASP A 149 10.06 18.78 -10.39
CA ASP A 149 8.78 18.98 -9.73
C ASP A 149 8.42 17.77 -8.86
N TYR A 150 8.71 16.55 -9.34
CA TYR A 150 8.59 15.33 -8.55
C TYR A 150 9.38 15.42 -7.25
N MET A 151 10.68 15.71 -7.33
CA MET A 151 11.53 15.79 -6.14
C MET A 151 11.11 16.92 -5.18
N ARG A 152 10.62 18.06 -5.68
CA ARG A 152 10.10 19.11 -4.82
C ARG A 152 8.82 18.68 -4.10
N TYR A 153 7.90 18.06 -4.81
CA TYR A 153 6.65 17.60 -4.24
C TYR A 153 6.89 16.48 -3.21
N PHE A 154 7.75 15.53 -3.52
CA PHE A 154 8.07 14.38 -2.68
C PHE A 154 9.32 14.58 -1.79
N HIS A 155 9.52 15.80 -1.28
CA HIS A 155 10.53 16.14 -0.25
C HIS A 155 11.96 15.71 -0.58
N GLY A 156 12.32 15.69 -1.86
CA GLY A 156 13.64 15.28 -2.34
C GLY A 156 13.79 13.77 -2.49
N PHE A 157 12.73 12.99 -2.37
CA PHE A 157 12.75 11.56 -2.71
C PHE A 157 12.91 11.40 -4.23
N PRO A 158 13.98 10.73 -4.71
CA PRO A 158 14.34 10.79 -6.14
C PRO A 158 13.79 9.64 -6.98
N TYR A 159 13.18 8.63 -6.36
CA TYR A 159 12.77 7.41 -7.02
C TYR A 159 11.29 7.46 -7.41
N GLN A 160 11.02 7.29 -8.69
CA GLN A 160 9.67 7.37 -9.27
C GLN A 160 8.77 6.22 -8.80
N ARG A 161 7.45 6.41 -9.00
CA ARG A 161 6.41 5.44 -8.65
C ARG A 161 6.29 5.16 -7.16
N VAL A 162 6.65 6.13 -6.31
CA VAL A 162 6.30 6.07 -4.90
C VAL A 162 4.78 5.93 -4.76
N GLY A 163 4.33 5.07 -3.84
CA GLY A 163 2.92 4.76 -3.70
C GLY A 163 2.60 4.05 -2.41
N ILE A 164 1.33 3.67 -2.25
CA ILE A 164 0.82 2.90 -1.13
C ILE A 164 0.03 1.70 -1.62
N ASP A 165 -0.05 0.68 -0.79
CA ASP A 165 -0.77 -0.55 -1.05
C ASP A 165 -2.14 -0.55 -0.37
N ILE A 166 -3.18 -0.98 -1.12
CA ILE A 166 -4.58 -0.89 -0.69
C ILE A 166 -5.24 -2.25 -0.88
N PHE A 167 -5.60 -2.88 0.24
CA PHE A 167 -6.11 -4.25 0.28
C PHE A 167 -7.60 -4.32 0.58
N PRO A 168 -8.34 -5.24 -0.05
CA PRO A 168 -9.65 -5.64 0.44
C PRO A 168 -9.51 -6.62 1.61
N ILE A 169 -10.44 -6.54 2.57
CA ILE A 169 -10.71 -7.60 3.53
C ILE A 169 -12.10 -8.17 3.29
N ASP A 170 -12.17 -9.50 3.19
CA ASP A 170 -13.34 -10.25 2.76
C ASP A 170 -13.89 -11.15 3.86
N TYR A 171 -15.18 -11.42 3.82
CA TYR A 171 -15.85 -12.29 4.79
C TYR A 171 -15.60 -13.76 4.50
N ILE A 172 -15.27 -14.51 5.56
CA ILE A 172 -15.19 -15.97 5.52
C ILE A 172 -16.59 -16.49 5.89
N PRO A 173 -17.25 -17.31 5.05
CA PRO A 173 -18.57 -17.82 5.39
C PRO A 173 -18.53 -18.73 6.63
N ASN A 174 -19.59 -18.67 7.45
CA ASN A 174 -19.71 -19.50 8.65
C ASN A 174 -19.89 -21.00 8.32
N ASN A 175 -20.34 -21.32 7.12
CA ASN A 175 -20.38 -22.71 6.63
C ASN A 175 -18.96 -23.18 6.30
N THR A 176 -18.45 -24.13 7.08
CA THR A 176 -17.07 -24.62 6.95
C THR A 176 -16.78 -25.21 5.55
N SER A 177 -17.73 -25.95 4.96
CA SER A 177 -17.50 -26.53 3.63
C SER A 177 -17.43 -25.46 2.53
N GLU A 178 -18.23 -24.39 2.64
CA GLU A 178 -18.17 -23.24 1.73
C GLU A 178 -16.87 -22.45 1.91
N ALA A 179 -16.43 -22.24 3.16
CA ALA A 179 -15.16 -21.56 3.47
C ALA A 179 -13.96 -22.33 2.90
N GLU A 180 -13.92 -23.66 3.09
CA GLU A 180 -12.85 -24.50 2.55
C GLU A 180 -12.86 -24.51 1.01
N LEU A 181 -14.05 -24.60 0.40
CA LEU A 181 -14.18 -24.57 -1.06
C LEU A 181 -13.72 -23.22 -1.63
N GLN A 182 -14.18 -22.10 -1.06
CA GLN A 182 -13.75 -20.76 -1.48
C GLN A 182 -12.24 -20.61 -1.37
N LYS A 183 -11.65 -20.97 -0.22
CA LYS A 183 -10.20 -20.92 0.00
C LYS A 183 -9.43 -21.74 -1.02
N GLU A 184 -9.89 -22.97 -1.34
CA GLU A 184 -9.23 -23.82 -2.33
C GLU A 184 -9.33 -23.24 -3.74
N ILE A 185 -10.49 -22.72 -4.15
CA ILE A 185 -10.66 -22.07 -5.46
C ILE A 185 -9.73 -20.85 -5.59
N VAL A 186 -9.68 -19.98 -4.57
CA VAL A 186 -8.77 -18.82 -4.56
C VAL A 186 -7.31 -19.29 -4.65
N LYS A 187 -6.91 -20.29 -3.87
CA LYS A 187 -5.55 -20.85 -3.87
C LYS A 187 -5.15 -21.38 -5.25
N GLN A 188 -6.03 -22.10 -5.93
CA GLN A 188 -5.75 -22.61 -7.29
C GLN A 188 -5.63 -21.46 -8.30
N GLY A 189 -6.47 -20.43 -8.21
CA GLY A 189 -6.36 -19.24 -9.05
C GLY A 189 -5.04 -18.51 -8.85
N LEU A 190 -4.64 -18.27 -7.60
CA LEU A 190 -3.35 -17.65 -7.24
C LEU A 190 -2.16 -18.51 -7.72
N PHE A 191 -2.26 -19.83 -7.65
CA PHE A 191 -1.24 -20.74 -8.19
C PHE A 191 -1.06 -20.53 -9.70
N VAL A 192 -2.15 -20.55 -10.48
CA VAL A 192 -2.08 -20.34 -11.95
C VAL A 192 -1.48 -18.98 -12.26
N LEU A 193 -1.89 -17.93 -11.55
CA LEU A 193 -1.40 -16.58 -11.73
C LEU A 193 0.09 -16.44 -11.36
N GLY A 194 0.51 -16.95 -10.22
CA GLY A 194 1.90 -16.89 -9.77
C GLY A 194 2.85 -17.76 -10.58
N GLN A 195 2.33 -18.84 -11.22
CA GLN A 195 3.13 -19.70 -12.11
C GLN A 195 2.93 -19.40 -13.60
N TRP A 196 2.26 -18.30 -13.96
CA TRP A 196 1.83 -17.99 -15.31
C TRP A 196 2.94 -18.16 -16.35
N ASP A 197 4.06 -17.46 -16.20
CA ASP A 197 5.16 -17.49 -17.14
C ASP A 197 5.90 -18.82 -17.17
N ASN A 198 6.01 -19.48 -16.02
CA ASN A 198 6.61 -20.80 -15.90
C ASN A 198 5.76 -21.87 -16.59
N LEU A 199 4.44 -21.87 -16.36
CA LEU A 199 3.48 -22.75 -17.02
C LEU A 199 3.46 -22.51 -18.53
N LYS A 200 3.51 -21.24 -18.95
CA LYS A 200 3.58 -20.87 -20.38
C LYS A 200 4.86 -21.41 -21.03
N LYS A 201 6.01 -21.26 -20.39
CA LYS A 201 7.30 -21.81 -20.87
C LYS A 201 7.27 -23.32 -21.03
N LYS A 202 6.57 -24.04 -20.15
CA LYS A 202 6.41 -25.49 -20.19
C LYS A 202 5.34 -25.97 -21.16
N GLY A 203 4.49 -25.09 -21.69
CA GLY A 203 3.33 -25.46 -22.51
C GLY A 203 2.16 -26.06 -21.71
N GLU A 204 2.12 -25.83 -20.40
CA GLU A 204 1.14 -26.39 -19.46
C GLU A 204 0.04 -25.37 -19.08
N LEU A 205 0.19 -24.10 -19.48
CA LEU A 205 -0.71 -23.00 -19.04
C LEU A 205 -2.17 -23.25 -19.45
N ASP A 206 -2.40 -23.62 -20.71
CA ASP A 206 -3.76 -23.78 -21.24
C ASP A 206 -4.51 -24.91 -20.51
N GLU A 207 -3.84 -25.99 -20.16
CA GLU A 207 -4.43 -27.09 -19.42
C GLU A 207 -4.73 -26.71 -17.96
N CYS A 208 -3.77 -26.05 -17.27
CA CYS A 208 -3.97 -25.58 -15.91
C CYS A 208 -5.10 -24.55 -15.84
N LEU A 209 -5.12 -23.60 -16.76
CA LEU A 209 -6.16 -22.58 -16.86
C LEU A 209 -7.53 -23.23 -17.11
N ARG A 210 -7.64 -24.15 -18.08
CA ARG A 210 -8.89 -24.86 -18.37
C ARG A 210 -9.41 -25.61 -17.14
N ARG A 211 -8.56 -26.35 -16.41
CA ARG A 211 -8.96 -27.05 -15.18
C ARG A 211 -9.51 -26.10 -14.11
N TYR A 212 -8.86 -24.94 -13.93
CA TYR A 212 -9.33 -23.92 -13.01
C TYR A 212 -10.70 -23.36 -13.43
N LEU A 213 -10.86 -23.02 -14.70
CA LEU A 213 -12.12 -22.50 -15.23
C LEU A 213 -13.25 -23.51 -15.16
N ASP A 214 -12.97 -24.80 -15.43
CA ASP A 214 -13.92 -25.89 -15.26
C ASP A 214 -14.37 -26.03 -13.80
N MET A 215 -13.45 -25.88 -12.84
CA MET A 215 -13.76 -25.90 -11.41
C MET A 215 -14.67 -24.73 -11.01
N CYS A 216 -14.44 -23.54 -11.54
CA CYS A 216 -15.26 -22.35 -11.30
C CYS A 216 -16.56 -22.34 -12.12
N ASN A 217 -16.65 -23.12 -13.18
CA ASN A 217 -17.71 -23.08 -14.20
C ASN A 217 -17.89 -21.64 -14.78
N ILE A 218 -16.80 -20.90 -14.94
CA ILE A 218 -16.76 -19.53 -15.48
C ILE A 218 -15.70 -19.46 -16.56
N TYR A 219 -16.06 -18.94 -17.75
CA TYR A 219 -15.18 -18.87 -18.89
C TYR A 219 -15.09 -17.45 -19.45
N PRO A 220 -13.93 -17.04 -19.97
CA PRO A 220 -13.79 -15.74 -20.64
C PRO A 220 -14.69 -15.64 -21.88
N GLN A 221 -15.29 -14.46 -22.10
CA GLN A 221 -16.24 -14.20 -23.18
C GLN A 221 -15.66 -13.25 -24.25
N GLY A 222 -14.38 -13.47 -24.59
CA GLY A 222 -13.69 -12.66 -25.62
C GLY A 222 -12.72 -11.62 -25.04
N GLU A 223 -12.39 -11.72 -23.78
CA GLU A 223 -11.36 -10.92 -23.13
C GLU A 223 -9.99 -11.16 -23.79
N LYS A 224 -9.28 -10.06 -24.07
CA LYS A 224 -7.95 -10.13 -24.72
C LYS A 224 -6.83 -10.37 -23.69
N ASP A 225 -6.97 -9.77 -22.51
CA ASP A 225 -6.02 -9.90 -21.40
C ASP A 225 -6.53 -10.95 -20.42
N ILE A 226 -6.25 -12.22 -20.71
CA ILE A 226 -6.73 -13.36 -19.90
C ILE A 226 -6.08 -13.37 -18.51
N LYS A 227 -4.82 -12.96 -18.39
CA LYS A 227 -4.13 -12.90 -17.08
C LYS A 227 -4.84 -11.89 -16.15
N ASN A 228 -5.11 -10.68 -16.63
CA ASN A 228 -5.82 -9.67 -15.86
C ASN A 228 -7.28 -10.04 -15.59
N TRP A 229 -7.95 -10.68 -16.54
CA TRP A 229 -9.30 -11.21 -16.33
C TRP A 229 -9.32 -12.26 -15.23
N LEU A 230 -8.31 -13.14 -15.19
CA LEU A 230 -8.16 -14.15 -14.14
C LEU A 230 -7.92 -13.52 -12.77
N TRP A 231 -7.10 -12.48 -12.68
CA TRP A 231 -6.95 -11.68 -11.44
C TRP A 231 -8.30 -11.19 -10.93
N LYS A 232 -9.11 -10.59 -11.80
CA LYS A 232 -10.46 -10.11 -11.46
C LYS A 232 -11.42 -11.23 -11.09
N LEU A 233 -11.28 -12.41 -11.68
CA LEU A 233 -12.08 -13.58 -11.30
C LEU A 233 -11.73 -14.03 -9.88
N VAL A 234 -10.45 -14.15 -9.56
CA VAL A 234 -9.99 -14.52 -8.21
C VAL A 234 -10.46 -13.50 -7.17
N ASP A 235 -10.31 -12.21 -7.43
CA ASP A 235 -10.82 -11.14 -6.56
C ASP A 235 -12.33 -11.23 -6.34
N ARG A 236 -13.10 -11.51 -7.41
CA ARG A 236 -14.55 -11.72 -7.30
C ARG A 236 -14.91 -12.93 -6.44
N ILE A 237 -14.11 -13.99 -6.52
CA ILE A 237 -14.34 -15.20 -5.69
C ILE A 237 -14.02 -14.88 -4.23
N CYS A 238 -13.00 -14.08 -3.92
CA CYS A 238 -12.71 -13.60 -2.57
C CYS A 238 -13.91 -12.84 -1.97
N SER A 239 -14.62 -12.06 -2.79
CA SER A 239 -15.71 -11.17 -2.38
C SER A 239 -17.12 -11.79 -2.42
N LEU A 240 -17.26 -13.11 -2.48
CA LEU A 240 -18.57 -13.79 -2.63
C LEU A 240 -19.49 -13.63 -1.43
N TYR A 241 -18.97 -13.44 -0.23
CA TYR A 241 -19.72 -13.39 1.00
C TYR A 241 -19.78 -11.98 1.59
N SER A 242 -20.81 -11.70 2.37
CA SER A 242 -21.11 -10.41 2.97
C SER A 242 -21.03 -10.45 4.50
N TYR A 243 -21.26 -9.32 5.15
CA TYR A 243 -21.33 -9.18 6.61
C TYR A 243 -22.29 -10.18 7.27
N ALA A 244 -23.39 -10.54 6.59
CA ALA A 244 -24.39 -11.46 7.12
C ALA A 244 -23.96 -12.94 7.08
N ASP A 245 -22.99 -13.27 6.23
CA ASP A 245 -22.62 -14.65 5.94
C ASP A 245 -21.50 -15.19 6.83
N GLY A 246 -20.68 -14.28 7.41
CA GLY A 246 -19.50 -14.65 8.16
C GLY A 246 -19.24 -13.83 9.41
N ASP A 247 -18.60 -14.43 10.42
CA ASP A 247 -18.15 -13.77 11.65
C ASP A 247 -16.67 -13.40 11.61
N TYR A 248 -15.96 -13.85 10.59
CA TYR A 248 -14.53 -13.59 10.39
C TYR A 248 -14.27 -12.98 9.03
N MET A 249 -13.19 -12.23 8.96
CA MET A 249 -12.68 -11.59 7.76
C MET A 249 -11.21 -11.96 7.54
N VAL A 250 -10.76 -11.82 6.29
CA VAL A 250 -9.38 -12.11 5.89
C VAL A 250 -9.01 -11.34 4.62
N ASN A 251 -7.73 -11.05 4.44
CA ASN A 251 -7.17 -10.84 3.10
C ASN A 251 -6.80 -12.21 2.55
N TYR A 252 -7.60 -12.75 1.63
CA TYR A 252 -7.41 -14.12 1.12
C TYR A 252 -6.04 -14.34 0.49
N PRO A 253 -5.51 -13.47 -0.37
CA PRO A 253 -4.17 -13.67 -0.93
C PRO A 253 -3.09 -13.77 0.13
N ALA A 254 -3.04 -12.86 1.09
CA ALA A 254 -2.05 -12.88 2.15
C ALA A 254 -2.20 -14.12 3.05
N CYS A 255 -3.42 -14.48 3.42
CA CYS A 255 -3.69 -15.68 4.22
C CYS A 255 -3.23 -16.98 3.53
N ILE A 256 -3.31 -17.04 2.19
CA ILE A 256 -2.93 -18.24 1.43
C ILE A 256 -1.43 -18.28 1.13
N LEU A 257 -0.83 -17.12 0.82
CA LEU A 257 0.55 -17.05 0.34
C LEU A 257 1.57 -16.91 1.48
N GLU A 258 1.19 -16.27 2.58
CA GLU A 258 2.08 -15.98 3.70
C GLU A 258 1.84 -16.94 4.87
N HIS A 259 0.77 -16.72 5.62
CA HIS A 259 0.39 -17.57 6.76
C HIS A 259 -1.11 -17.50 7.04
N GLU A 260 -1.65 -18.57 7.61
CA GLU A 260 -3.07 -18.64 7.91
C GLU A 260 -3.46 -17.79 9.12
N TYR A 261 -4.37 -16.84 8.92
CA TYR A 261 -4.97 -16.00 9.97
C TYR A 261 -6.42 -15.67 9.63
N LYS A 262 -7.16 -15.22 10.62
CA LYS A 262 -8.51 -14.67 10.45
C LYS A 262 -8.78 -13.62 11.52
N MET A 263 -9.55 -12.61 11.18
CA MET A 263 -9.89 -11.49 12.03
C MET A 263 -11.39 -11.49 12.29
N LYS A 264 -11.82 -11.15 13.51
CA LYS A 264 -13.24 -11.01 13.78
C LYS A 264 -13.79 -9.77 13.10
N LYS A 265 -14.97 -9.88 12.47
CA LYS A 265 -15.58 -8.75 11.75
C LYS A 265 -15.84 -7.54 12.65
N GLU A 266 -16.22 -7.77 13.94
CA GLU A 266 -16.45 -6.71 14.89
C GLU A 266 -15.21 -5.87 15.23
N TRP A 267 -14.01 -6.35 14.95
CA TRP A 267 -12.79 -5.55 15.13
C TRP A 267 -12.70 -4.38 14.15
N TYR A 268 -13.48 -4.43 13.06
CA TYR A 268 -13.56 -3.42 12.01
C TYR A 268 -14.89 -2.66 11.97
N ASP A 269 -15.71 -2.74 13.04
CA ASP A 269 -17.00 -2.05 13.09
C ASP A 269 -16.85 -0.53 13.23
N ASP A 270 -15.73 -0.08 13.79
CA ASP A 270 -15.40 1.34 13.94
C ASP A 270 -13.88 1.54 13.81
N ALA A 271 -13.48 2.80 13.68
CA ALA A 271 -12.08 3.23 13.62
C ALA A 271 -11.75 4.22 14.72
N ILE A 272 -10.49 4.21 15.16
CA ILE A 272 -9.92 5.25 16.00
C ILE A 272 -8.72 5.88 15.30
N GLU A 273 -8.56 7.18 15.48
CA GLU A 273 -7.40 7.91 14.95
C GLU A 273 -6.20 7.74 15.86
N MET A 274 -5.07 7.30 15.30
CA MET A 274 -3.80 7.20 16.02
C MET A 274 -2.73 8.08 15.36
N PRO A 275 -1.75 8.60 16.11
CA PRO A 275 -0.60 9.30 15.54
C PRO A 275 0.17 8.39 14.58
N PHE A 276 0.57 8.95 13.43
CA PHE A 276 1.46 8.30 12.47
C PHE A 276 2.35 9.37 11.83
N GLU A 277 3.61 9.43 12.22
CA GLU A 277 4.54 10.50 11.83
C GLU A 277 3.96 11.91 12.10
N ASN A 278 3.74 12.69 11.05
CA ASN A 278 3.17 14.04 11.14
C ASN A 278 1.64 14.11 10.88
N ILE A 279 0.97 12.96 10.74
CA ILE A 279 -0.48 12.85 10.49
C ILE A 279 -1.15 12.01 11.58
N THR A 280 -2.46 11.81 11.45
CA THR A 280 -3.19 10.71 12.10
C THR A 280 -3.66 9.72 11.05
N ILE A 281 -3.76 8.44 11.43
CA ILE A 281 -4.22 7.37 10.58
C ILE A 281 -5.34 6.59 11.28
N ALA A 282 -6.35 6.18 10.53
CA ALA A 282 -7.43 5.37 11.05
C ALA A 282 -6.96 3.93 11.29
N VAL A 283 -7.16 3.42 12.50
CA VAL A 283 -6.89 2.02 12.84
C VAL A 283 -8.18 1.35 13.30
N PRO A 284 -8.35 0.02 13.08
CA PRO A 284 -9.56 -0.67 13.51
C PRO A 284 -9.73 -0.60 15.03
N ILE A 285 -10.96 -0.46 15.52
CA ILE A 285 -11.25 -0.40 16.97
C ILE A 285 -10.72 -1.64 17.70
N GLY A 286 -10.69 -2.78 17.03
CA GLY A 286 -10.14 -4.04 17.53
C GLY A 286 -8.68 -4.30 17.16
N TYR A 287 -7.87 -3.26 16.96
CA TYR A 287 -6.47 -3.36 16.50
C TYR A 287 -5.60 -4.36 17.27
N ASP A 288 -5.79 -4.49 18.59
CA ASP A 288 -5.05 -5.47 19.40
C ASP A 288 -5.34 -6.92 18.96
N GLY A 289 -6.59 -7.22 18.65
CA GLY A 289 -6.99 -8.53 18.12
C GLY A 289 -6.43 -8.78 16.72
N VAL A 290 -6.46 -7.76 15.85
CA VAL A 290 -5.90 -7.83 14.48
C VAL A 290 -4.40 -8.10 14.55
N LEU A 291 -3.64 -7.30 15.31
CA LEU A 291 -2.19 -7.45 15.44
C LEU A 291 -1.79 -8.78 16.07
N LYS A 292 -2.55 -9.28 17.04
CA LYS A 292 -2.32 -10.63 17.60
C LYS A 292 -2.56 -11.74 16.58
N ALA A 293 -3.56 -11.59 15.71
CA ALA A 293 -3.83 -12.56 14.66
C ALA A 293 -2.75 -12.56 13.57
N GLN A 294 -2.20 -11.39 13.21
CA GLN A 294 -1.17 -11.22 12.18
C GLN A 294 0.24 -11.52 12.71
N PHE A 295 0.59 -11.05 13.90
CA PHE A 295 1.98 -11.04 14.40
C PHE A 295 2.20 -11.76 15.75
N GLY A 296 1.15 -12.25 16.42
CA GLY A 296 1.28 -12.87 17.74
C GLY A 296 1.66 -11.86 18.84
N ASP A 297 2.83 -12.03 19.46
CA ASP A 297 3.37 -11.06 20.44
C ASP A 297 3.98 -9.84 19.73
N TYR A 298 3.13 -8.99 19.19
CA TYR A 298 3.53 -7.85 18.37
C TYR A 298 4.21 -6.70 19.13
N MET A 299 4.06 -6.64 20.46
CA MET A 299 4.69 -5.58 21.27
C MET A 299 6.19 -5.79 21.45
N THR A 300 6.69 -7.03 21.30
CA THR A 300 8.13 -7.31 21.32
C THR A 300 8.72 -7.01 19.94
N PRO A 301 9.61 -5.99 19.79
CA PRO A 301 10.18 -5.68 18.50
C PRO A 301 11.05 -6.82 17.98
N VAL A 302 10.70 -7.34 16.80
CA VAL A 302 11.49 -8.30 16.05
C VAL A 302 11.86 -7.65 14.73
N GLN A 303 13.15 -7.55 14.43
CA GLN A 303 13.57 -7.12 13.09
C GLN A 303 13.28 -8.25 12.12
N GLY A 304 12.18 -8.13 11.39
CA GLY A 304 11.78 -9.07 10.35
C GLY A 304 12.58 -8.88 9.06
N THR A 305 12.35 -9.76 8.11
CA THR A 305 12.76 -9.60 6.71
C THR A 305 11.53 -9.14 5.92
N ALA A 306 11.65 -8.10 5.11
CA ALA A 306 10.63 -7.74 4.14
C ALA A 306 10.53 -8.83 3.06
N ASP A 307 9.34 -9.05 2.51
CA ASP A 307 9.15 -9.99 1.39
C ASP A 307 9.72 -9.45 0.07
N HIS A 308 10.12 -8.17 0.05
CA HIS A 308 10.79 -7.50 -1.06
C HIS A 308 12.21 -7.05 -0.68
N ALA A 309 13.00 -6.62 -1.67
CA ALA A 309 14.34 -6.08 -1.43
C ALA A 309 14.25 -4.75 -0.66
N TYR A 310 14.65 -4.77 0.61
CA TYR A 310 14.72 -3.57 1.45
C TYR A 310 15.99 -2.76 1.17
N PRO A 311 15.92 -1.44 1.03
CA PRO A 311 14.70 -0.65 0.83
C PRO A 311 14.13 -0.85 -0.59
N PHE A 312 12.82 -0.64 -0.79
CA PHE A 312 12.13 -0.88 -2.08
C PHE A 312 12.78 -0.16 -3.28
N TYR A 313 13.50 0.92 -3.05
CA TYR A 313 14.21 1.68 -4.07
C TYR A 313 15.67 1.21 -4.31
N LYS A 314 16.11 0.11 -3.70
CA LYS A 314 17.50 -0.38 -3.73
C LYS A 314 18.08 -0.50 -5.13
N ASP A 315 17.32 -1.08 -6.04
CA ASP A 315 17.79 -1.33 -7.41
C ASP A 315 17.90 -0.05 -8.25
N MET A 316 17.18 1.00 -7.86
CA MET A 316 17.20 2.32 -8.53
C MET A 316 18.37 3.22 -8.09
N GLN A 317 19.05 2.90 -7.00
CA GLN A 317 20.13 3.73 -6.44
C GLN A 317 21.28 3.96 -7.44
N ARG A 318 21.61 2.95 -8.24
CA ARG A 318 22.69 3.05 -9.23
C ARG A 318 22.39 4.10 -10.32
N GLU A 319 21.16 4.16 -10.77
CA GLU A 319 20.74 5.13 -11.79
C GLU A 319 20.78 6.56 -11.26
N LEU A 320 20.38 6.76 -10.00
CA LEU A 320 20.49 8.06 -9.34
C LEU A 320 21.94 8.54 -9.27
N VAL A 321 22.88 7.70 -8.86
CA VAL A 321 24.31 8.06 -8.82
C VAL A 321 24.83 8.45 -10.20
N ILE A 322 24.41 7.77 -11.27
CA ILE A 322 24.78 8.11 -12.64
C ILE A 322 24.18 9.48 -13.02
N ARG A 323 22.93 9.76 -12.65
CA ARG A 323 22.26 11.06 -12.90
C ARG A 323 22.98 12.20 -12.19
N ILE A 324 23.34 12.03 -10.91
CA ILE A 324 24.10 13.02 -10.13
C ILE A 324 25.43 13.34 -10.81
N LYS A 325 26.20 12.34 -11.19
CA LYS A 325 27.46 12.53 -11.91
C LYS A 325 27.30 13.28 -13.23
N LYS A 326 26.24 12.97 -14.00
CA LYS A 326 25.93 13.67 -15.26
C LYS A 326 25.52 15.12 -15.05
N SER A 327 24.91 15.47 -13.93
CA SER A 327 24.52 16.85 -13.61
C SER A 327 25.72 17.73 -13.26
N GLY A 328 26.91 17.16 -12.99
CA GLY A 328 28.09 17.89 -12.52
C GLY A 328 28.01 18.31 -11.06
N PHE A 329 27.06 17.80 -10.30
CA PHE A 329 26.95 18.09 -8.87
C PHE A 329 28.08 17.39 -8.11
N ASP A 330 28.79 18.19 -7.28
CA ASP A 330 29.88 17.71 -6.42
C ASP A 330 29.39 17.69 -4.96
N GLY A 331 28.90 16.53 -4.52
CA GLY A 331 28.35 16.32 -3.18
C GLY A 331 27.76 14.92 -3.03
N SER A 332 27.28 14.61 -1.83
CA SER A 332 26.59 13.36 -1.52
C SER A 332 25.20 13.27 -2.19
N VAL A 333 24.64 12.05 -2.21
CA VAL A 333 23.27 11.81 -2.69
C VAL A 333 22.27 12.61 -1.86
N ASP A 334 22.41 12.66 -0.55
CA ASP A 334 21.50 13.38 0.36
C ASP A 334 21.57 14.90 0.12
N GLU A 335 22.78 15.46 -0.05
CA GLU A 335 22.96 16.88 -0.40
C GLU A 335 22.34 17.22 -1.75
N PHE A 336 22.48 16.34 -2.75
CA PHE A 336 21.84 16.51 -4.06
C PHE A 336 20.31 16.54 -3.93
N CYS A 337 19.74 15.54 -3.25
CA CYS A 337 18.30 15.44 -3.04
C CYS A 337 17.74 16.67 -2.33
N ARG A 338 18.43 17.14 -1.29
CA ARG A 338 18.08 18.37 -0.57
C ARG A 338 18.14 19.60 -1.47
N ALA A 339 19.21 19.76 -2.23
CA ALA A 339 19.40 20.92 -3.10
C ALA A 339 18.34 21.00 -4.22
N VAL A 340 17.91 19.85 -4.78
CA VAL A 340 16.81 19.82 -5.76
C VAL A 340 15.47 20.12 -5.10
N ALA A 341 15.17 19.54 -3.94
CA ALA A 341 13.93 19.76 -3.20
C ALA A 341 13.74 21.24 -2.85
N GLU A 342 14.81 21.90 -2.41
CA GLU A 342 14.83 23.33 -2.07
C GLU A 342 14.88 24.26 -3.31
N GLY A 343 14.97 23.70 -4.52
CA GLY A 343 15.07 24.47 -5.77
C GLY A 343 16.41 25.19 -5.97
N LYS A 344 17.45 24.83 -5.19
CA LYS A 344 18.80 25.40 -5.31
C LYS A 344 19.51 24.95 -6.58
N ILE A 345 19.17 23.78 -7.09
CA ILE A 345 19.65 23.23 -8.37
C ILE A 345 18.46 22.71 -9.18
N GLN A 346 18.62 22.74 -10.52
CA GLN A 346 17.67 22.15 -11.45
C GLN A 346 18.39 21.16 -12.35
N ILE A 347 17.83 19.99 -12.52
CA ILE A 347 18.35 18.94 -13.39
C ILE A 347 17.70 19.10 -14.77
N ARG A 348 18.53 19.14 -15.80
CA ARG A 348 18.13 19.26 -17.20
C ARG A 348 17.95 17.86 -17.83
#